data_69509a376a54193f82f84b478ede5af2
#
_entry.id   69509a376a54193f82f84b478ede5af2
#
_cell.length_a   1.000
_cell.length_b   1.000
_cell.length_c   1.000
_cell.angle_alpha   90.00
_cell.angle_beta   90.00
_cell.angle_gamma   90.00
#
_symmetry.space_group_name_H-M   'P 1'
#
loop_
_entity.id
_entity.type
_entity.pdbx_description
1 polymer ?
#
loop_
_entity_poly.entity_id
_entity_poly.type
_entity_poly.pdbx_seq_one_letter_code
_entity_poly.pdbx_strand_id
1 'polypeptide(L)'
;MVSSLLKLEAHWKHVCEDCILGKMQHSSFPKDSSVRATQKFQLVHSDVCGPMQTHSLGNYLYFVTFIDDFSRHAWVYLLKVKSEVSLCFKQLLALAENLSACKMGNLRFDQERGSIRLLILMHY
;
A
#
# COMPACT_ATOMS: atom_id res chain seq x y z
N MET A 1 -44.33 -40.70 5.39
CA MET A 1 -44.76 -39.84 6.53
C MET A 1 -43.58 -39.67 7.45
N VAL A 2 -42.93 -38.54 7.39
CA VAL A 2 -41.86 -38.17 8.33
C VAL A 2 -42.38 -36.99 9.12
N SER A 3 -43.03 -37.30 10.24
CA SER A 3 -43.51 -36.30 11.19
C SER A 3 -42.71 -36.46 12.47
N SER A 4 -41.68 -35.70 12.60
CA SER A 4 -41.14 -35.11 13.84
C SER A 4 -39.91 -34.26 13.54
N LEU A 5 -40.14 -33.14 12.91
CA LEU A 5 -39.21 -32.01 13.02
C LEU A 5 -39.39 -31.46 14.43
N LEU A 6 -38.42 -31.78 15.30
CA LEU A 6 -38.30 -31.14 16.60
C LEU A 6 -38.17 -29.63 16.35
N LYS A 7 -39.15 -28.87 16.82
CA LYS A 7 -39.06 -27.42 16.91
C LYS A 7 -37.93 -27.08 17.86
N LEU A 8 -36.77 -26.77 17.32
CA LEU A 8 -35.69 -26.14 18.07
C LEU A 8 -36.13 -24.70 18.37
N GLU A 9 -36.67 -24.50 19.56
CA GLU A 9 -36.81 -23.13 20.09
C GLU A 9 -35.44 -22.61 20.41
N ALA A 10 -34.91 -21.85 19.45
CA ALA A 10 -33.62 -21.16 19.61
C ALA A 10 -33.80 -20.02 20.62
N HIS A 11 -33.48 -20.28 21.87
CA HIS A 11 -33.46 -19.30 22.94
C HIS A 11 -32.15 -18.48 22.84
N TRP A 12 -32.03 -17.67 21.78
CA TRP A 12 -30.89 -16.77 21.58
C TRP A 12 -31.04 -15.52 22.45
N LYS A 13 -30.85 -15.63 23.75
CA LYS A 13 -30.92 -14.49 24.69
C LYS A 13 -29.59 -13.76 24.86
N HIS A 14 -28.49 -14.30 24.39
CA HIS A 14 -27.18 -13.65 24.48
C HIS A 14 -26.47 -13.68 23.13
N VAL A 15 -26.35 -12.52 22.54
CA VAL A 15 -25.51 -12.32 21.37
C VAL A 15 -24.07 -12.30 21.88
N CYS A 16 -23.25 -13.23 21.39
CA CYS A 16 -21.84 -13.30 21.76
C CYS A 16 -21.11 -12.07 21.24
N GLU A 17 -20.57 -11.25 22.15
CA GLU A 17 -19.83 -10.02 21.80
C GLU A 17 -18.63 -10.31 20.91
N ASP A 18 -17.91 -11.40 21.17
CA ASP A 18 -16.77 -11.82 20.35
C ASP A 18 -17.20 -12.19 18.92
N CYS A 19 -18.40 -12.80 18.78
CA CYS A 19 -18.95 -13.09 17.46
C CYS A 19 -19.37 -11.85 16.70
N ILE A 20 -19.85 -10.80 17.40
CA ILE A 20 -20.17 -9.51 16.78
C ILE A 20 -18.88 -8.84 16.31
N LEU A 21 -17.86 -8.76 17.17
CA LEU A 21 -16.56 -8.17 16.85
C LEU A 21 -15.87 -8.87 15.68
N GLY A 22 -15.95 -10.22 15.63
CA GLY A 22 -15.40 -11.00 14.53
C GLY A 22 -16.16 -10.86 13.21
N LYS A 23 -17.44 -10.43 13.25
CA LYS A 23 -18.29 -10.21 12.07
C LYS A 23 -18.43 -8.73 11.69
N MET A 24 -17.77 -7.81 12.40
CA MET A 24 -17.77 -6.41 12.01
C MET A 24 -17.14 -6.28 10.63
N GLN A 25 -17.97 -5.98 9.64
CA GLN A 25 -17.48 -5.62 8.32
C GLN A 25 -16.73 -4.30 8.43
N HIS A 26 -15.52 -4.25 7.88
CA HIS A 26 -14.86 -2.98 7.66
C HIS A 26 -15.80 -2.05 6.91
N SER A 27 -15.98 -0.83 7.43
CA SER A 27 -16.72 0.20 6.71
C SER A 27 -16.12 0.34 5.31
N SER A 28 -16.98 0.31 4.29
CA SER A 28 -16.51 0.51 2.92
C SER A 28 -15.82 1.88 2.81
N PHE A 29 -14.68 1.92 2.12
CA PHE A 29 -14.00 3.19 1.84
C PHE A 29 -14.97 4.15 1.13
N PRO A 30 -14.98 5.45 1.52
CA PRO A 30 -15.81 6.43 0.84
C PRO A 30 -15.46 6.46 -0.64
N LYS A 31 -16.46 6.25 -1.50
CA LYS A 31 -16.28 6.18 -2.95
C LYS A 31 -15.86 7.53 -3.57
N ASP A 32 -16.09 8.63 -2.86
CA ASP A 32 -15.93 10.00 -3.39
C ASP A 32 -14.60 10.68 -3.03
N SER A 33 -13.68 10.02 -2.30
CA SER A 33 -12.47 10.66 -1.81
C SER A 33 -11.20 10.40 -2.64
N SER A 34 -11.27 9.63 -3.70
CA SER A 34 -10.11 9.41 -4.56
C SER A 34 -9.95 10.54 -5.58
N VAL A 35 -9.35 11.65 -5.15
CA VAL A 35 -8.82 12.63 -6.10
C VAL A 35 -7.70 11.93 -6.87
N ARG A 36 -8.00 11.47 -8.07
CA ARG A 36 -7.02 10.88 -8.97
C ARG A 36 -6.06 11.95 -9.50
N ALA A 37 -4.84 11.57 -9.71
CA ALA A 37 -3.88 12.42 -10.41
C ALA A 37 -4.36 12.72 -11.82
N THR A 38 -4.25 13.98 -12.24
CA THR A 38 -4.63 14.46 -13.58
C THR A 38 -3.45 14.53 -14.54
N GLN A 39 -2.23 14.43 -14.01
CA GLN A 39 -0.98 14.51 -14.77
C GLN A 39 0.01 13.44 -14.30
N LYS A 40 0.94 13.07 -15.18
CA LYS A 40 2.04 12.16 -14.85
C LYS A 40 2.88 12.74 -13.71
N PHE A 41 3.31 11.88 -12.79
CA PHE A 41 4.13 12.21 -11.62
C PHE A 41 3.50 13.21 -10.63
N GLN A 42 2.23 13.56 -10.79
CA GLN A 42 1.52 14.39 -9.81
C GLN A 42 1.38 13.69 -8.45
N LEU A 43 1.10 12.38 -8.47
CA LEU A 43 1.02 11.52 -7.30
C LEU A 43 1.68 10.17 -7.61
N VAL A 44 2.69 9.83 -6.84
CA VAL A 44 3.38 8.54 -6.91
C VAL A 44 3.17 7.80 -5.60
N HIS A 45 2.70 6.56 -5.68
CA HIS A 45 2.60 5.66 -4.55
C HIS A 45 3.89 4.86 -4.43
N SER A 46 4.38 4.68 -3.22
CA SER A 46 5.57 3.88 -2.96
C SER A 46 5.32 2.89 -1.83
N ASP A 47 5.81 1.69 -2.03
CA ASP A 47 5.79 0.63 -1.03
C ASP A 47 7.14 -0.07 -0.98
N VAL A 48 7.59 -0.42 0.23
CA VAL A 48 8.84 -1.13 0.48
C VAL A 48 8.54 -2.47 1.12
N CYS A 49 8.83 -3.53 0.40
CA CYS A 49 8.61 -4.89 0.84
C CYS A 49 9.92 -5.56 1.27
N GLY A 50 9.87 -6.36 2.33
CA GLY A 50 11.00 -7.14 2.86
C GLY A 50 11.21 -6.93 4.37
N PRO A 51 12.17 -7.64 5.00
CA PRO A 51 13.14 -8.54 4.36
C PRO A 51 12.50 -9.83 3.86
N MET A 52 12.91 -10.27 2.68
CA MET A 52 12.52 -11.56 2.12
C MET A 52 13.21 -12.69 2.88
N GLN A 53 12.53 -13.83 3.07
CA GLN A 53 13.08 -14.98 3.76
C GLN A 53 14.30 -15.58 3.02
N THR A 54 14.31 -15.46 1.70
CA THR A 54 15.39 -15.95 0.83
C THR A 54 16.01 -14.79 0.06
N HIS A 55 17.34 -14.79 -0.02
CA HIS A 55 18.05 -13.83 -0.85
C HIS A 55 17.80 -14.11 -2.34
N SER A 56 17.69 -13.06 -3.14
CA SER A 56 17.71 -13.20 -4.59
C SER A 56 19.12 -13.53 -5.09
N LEU A 57 19.25 -13.89 -6.37
CA LEU A 57 20.56 -14.20 -7.00
C LEU A 57 21.60 -13.07 -6.85
N GLY A 58 21.16 -11.82 -6.67
CA GLY A 58 22.02 -10.66 -6.43
C GLY A 58 22.19 -10.27 -4.96
N ASN A 59 21.81 -11.13 -4.02
CA ASN A 59 21.84 -10.84 -2.58
C ASN A 59 20.92 -9.70 -2.12
N TYR A 60 19.83 -9.47 -2.85
CA TYR A 60 18.82 -8.47 -2.47
C TYR A 60 17.81 -9.09 -1.50
N LEU A 61 17.46 -8.34 -0.45
CA LEU A 61 16.52 -8.71 0.60
C LEU A 61 15.23 -7.91 0.55
N TYR A 62 15.25 -6.76 -0.11
CA TYR A 62 14.13 -5.83 -0.17
C TYR A 62 13.86 -5.44 -1.61
N PHE A 63 12.67 -4.93 -1.86
CA PHE A 63 12.38 -4.18 -3.08
C PHE A 63 11.49 -2.99 -2.75
N VAL A 64 11.62 -1.94 -3.54
CA VAL A 64 10.73 -0.80 -3.50
C VAL A 64 10.00 -0.68 -4.82
N THR A 65 8.72 -0.41 -4.74
CA THR A 65 7.87 -0.10 -5.89
C THR A 65 7.49 1.37 -5.88
N PHE A 66 7.46 1.98 -7.04
CA PHE A 66 6.91 3.30 -7.25
C PHE A 66 5.87 3.20 -8.35
N ILE A 67 4.64 3.64 -8.08
CA ILE A 67 3.51 3.54 -9.01
C ILE A 67 2.95 4.93 -9.23
N ASP A 68 3.02 5.41 -10.47
CA ASP A 68 2.38 6.67 -10.86
C ASP A 68 0.87 6.50 -10.94
N ASP A 69 0.12 7.33 -10.20
CA ASP A 69 -1.33 7.24 -10.12
C ASP A 69 -2.03 7.54 -11.43
N PHE A 70 -1.46 8.42 -12.25
CA PHE A 70 -2.05 8.80 -13.53
C PHE A 70 -1.85 7.74 -14.61
N SER A 71 -0.59 7.39 -14.90
CA SER A 71 -0.24 6.47 -16.00
C SER A 71 -0.30 4.99 -15.60
N ARG A 72 -0.36 4.70 -14.31
CA ARG A 72 -0.26 3.34 -13.74
C ARG A 72 1.07 2.65 -14.03
N HIS A 73 2.06 3.42 -14.47
CA HIS A 73 3.39 2.89 -14.69
C HIS A 73 4.04 2.57 -13.34
N ALA A 74 4.67 1.40 -13.28
CA ALA A 74 5.34 0.92 -12.08
C ALA A 74 6.84 0.74 -12.32
N TRP A 75 7.65 1.25 -11.40
CA TRP A 75 9.09 1.01 -11.33
C TRP A 75 9.40 0.16 -10.10
N VAL A 76 10.24 -0.83 -10.27
CA VAL A 76 10.65 -1.73 -9.19
C VAL A 76 12.17 -1.70 -9.08
N TYR A 77 12.68 -1.46 -7.88
CA TYR A 77 14.10 -1.49 -7.57
C TYR A 77 14.37 -2.51 -6.49
N LEU A 78 15.37 -3.35 -6.73
CA LEU A 78 15.85 -4.33 -5.76
C LEU A 78 16.88 -3.68 -4.84
N LEU A 79 16.80 -3.95 -3.53
CA LEU A 79 17.60 -3.32 -2.50
C LEU A 79 18.26 -4.38 -1.61
N LYS A 80 19.49 -4.12 -1.20
CA LYS A 80 20.17 -4.93 -0.17
C LYS A 80 19.77 -4.49 1.23
N VAL A 81 19.64 -3.18 1.42
CA VAL A 81 19.25 -2.56 2.68
C VAL A 81 18.17 -1.50 2.45
N LYS A 82 17.28 -1.31 3.43
CA LYS A 82 16.18 -0.32 3.35
C LYS A 82 16.66 1.12 3.13
N SER A 83 17.85 1.47 3.57
CA SER A 83 18.41 2.83 3.42
C SER A 83 18.66 3.23 1.95
N GLU A 84 18.75 2.26 1.04
CA GLU A 84 18.93 2.54 -0.40
C GLU A 84 17.68 3.08 -1.08
N VAL A 85 16.51 3.06 -0.43
CA VAL A 85 15.24 3.61 -0.97
C VAL A 85 15.40 5.07 -1.41
N SER A 86 16.15 5.86 -0.65
CA SER A 86 16.40 7.28 -0.96
C SER A 86 17.18 7.47 -2.27
N LEU A 87 18.12 6.58 -2.55
CA LEU A 87 18.88 6.61 -3.81
C LEU A 87 17.99 6.24 -5.00
N CYS A 88 17.18 5.17 -4.86
CA CYS A 88 16.23 4.77 -5.89
C CYS A 88 15.20 5.87 -6.18
N PHE A 89 14.74 6.57 -5.14
CA PHE A 89 13.85 7.71 -5.32
C PHE A 89 14.49 8.85 -6.10
N LYS A 90 15.75 9.20 -5.80
CA LYS A 90 16.50 10.22 -6.58
C LYS A 90 16.66 9.82 -8.04
N GLN A 91 16.91 8.54 -8.31
CA GLN A 91 16.96 8.02 -9.68
C GLN A 91 15.61 8.16 -10.39
N LEU A 92 14.51 7.86 -9.69
CA LEU A 92 13.16 8.04 -10.23
C LEU A 92 12.86 9.53 -10.52
N LEU A 93 13.26 10.45 -9.62
CA LEU A 93 13.10 11.89 -9.83
C LEU A 93 13.82 12.35 -11.09
N ALA A 94 15.10 11.98 -11.23
CA ALA A 94 15.88 12.33 -12.42
C ALA A 94 15.26 11.75 -13.71
N LEU A 95 14.72 10.53 -13.64
CA LEU A 95 14.01 9.91 -14.75
C LEU A 95 12.73 10.68 -15.10
N ALA A 96 11.95 11.08 -14.09
CA ALA A 96 10.71 11.84 -14.28
C ALA A 96 10.95 13.19 -14.94
N GLU A 97 11.95 13.92 -14.47
CA GLU A 97 12.36 15.22 -15.04
C GLU A 97 12.82 15.09 -16.48
N ASN A 98 13.59 14.04 -16.81
CA ASN A 98 14.09 13.83 -18.16
C ASN A 98 12.98 13.39 -19.15
N LEU A 99 12.02 12.58 -18.69
CA LEU A 99 10.99 12.01 -19.58
C LEU A 99 9.80 12.94 -19.84
N SER A 100 9.45 13.78 -18.89
CA SER A 100 8.20 14.55 -18.97
C SER A 100 8.34 16.05 -18.80
N ALA A 101 9.54 16.57 -18.53
CA ALA A 101 9.76 17.97 -18.12
C ALA A 101 8.81 18.43 -16.98
N CYS A 102 8.18 17.47 -16.30
CA CYS A 102 7.23 17.71 -15.20
C CYS A 102 7.94 17.46 -13.87
N LYS A 103 7.78 18.38 -12.94
CA LYS A 103 8.22 18.17 -11.56
C LYS A 103 7.29 17.15 -10.88
N MET A 104 7.88 16.26 -10.08
CA MET A 104 7.09 15.35 -9.26
C MET A 104 6.34 16.13 -8.19
N GLY A 105 5.03 15.90 -8.06
CA GLY A 105 4.18 16.60 -7.10
C GLY A 105 4.27 16.00 -5.71
N ASN A 106 3.63 14.86 -5.51
CA ASN A 106 3.51 14.22 -4.20
C ASN A 106 3.97 12.76 -4.25
N LEU A 107 4.68 12.34 -3.20
CA LEU A 107 5.02 10.95 -2.96
C LEU A 107 4.26 10.44 -1.74
N ARG A 108 3.47 9.38 -1.90
CA ARG A 108 2.75 8.72 -0.82
C ARG A 108 3.43 7.41 -0.49
N PHE A 109 3.85 7.26 0.77
CA PHE A 109 4.31 6.00 1.34
C PHE A 109 3.18 5.37 2.14
N ASP A 110 2.97 4.07 1.97
CA ASP A 110 2.15 3.31 2.88
C ASP A 110 2.99 2.95 4.12
N GLN A 111 2.56 3.47 5.28
CA GLN A 111 3.26 3.29 6.55
C GLN A 111 2.70 2.06 7.25
N GLU A 112 3.11 0.86 6.86
CA GLU A 112 3.08 -0.26 7.79
C GLU A 112 4.35 -0.29 8.63
N ARG A 113 4.16 0.00 9.94
CA ARG A 113 5.02 -0.27 11.10
C ARG A 113 6.53 -0.40 10.84
N GLY A 114 7.22 0.70 10.85
CA GLY A 114 8.68 0.72 10.92
C GLY A 114 9.28 1.87 10.12
N SER A 115 9.15 3.07 10.66
CA SER A 115 9.98 4.26 10.47
C SER A 115 11.00 4.22 9.34
N ILE A 116 10.56 4.53 8.13
CA ILE A 116 11.37 5.38 7.30
C ILE A 116 10.57 6.67 7.15
N ARG A 117 10.75 7.58 8.07
CA ARG A 117 10.44 8.98 7.87
C ARG A 117 11.42 9.47 6.81
N LEU A 118 11.13 9.22 5.56
CA LEU A 118 11.76 9.96 4.49
C LEU A 118 11.13 11.35 4.52
N LEU A 119 11.67 12.21 5.36
CA LEU A 119 11.46 13.65 5.30
C LEU A 119 12.05 14.09 3.96
N ILE A 120 11.27 13.96 2.89
CA ILE A 120 11.54 14.69 1.67
C ILE A 120 11.11 16.12 1.98
N LEU A 121 12.00 16.85 2.62
CA LEU A 121 11.99 18.30 2.58
C LEU A 121 12.25 18.67 1.12
N MET A 122 11.14 18.81 0.38
CA MET A 122 11.19 19.55 -0.88
C MET A 122 11.41 21.02 -0.51
N HIS A 123 12.67 21.39 -0.38
CA HIS A 123 13.09 22.79 -0.43
C HIS A 123 13.14 23.18 -1.91
N TYR A 124 12.14 23.92 -2.29
CA TYR A 124 12.20 24.89 -3.38
C TYR A 124 11.47 26.15 -2.95
#